data_66f21962320ae6350928eec8400aeefb
#
_entry.id   66f21962320ae6350928eec8400aeefb
#
_cell.length_a   1.000
_cell.length_b   1.000
_cell.length_c   1.000
_cell.angle_alpha   90.00
_cell.angle_beta   90.00
_cell.angle_gamma   90.00
#
_symmetry.space_group_name_H-M   'P 1'
#
loop_
_entity.id
_entity.type
_entity.pdbx_description
1 polymer ?
#
loop_
_entity_poly.entity_id
_entity_poly.type
_entity_poly.pdbx_seq_one_letter_code
_entity_poly.pdbx_strand_id
1 'polypeptide(L)'
;MKLKKPKQLKWVLLFSAIAIVGILLTIALATGKIFKVGIVPSEIVTLTFVFLTILPVLLVVLFVAWIVDDKSNKKAPPVSVINAGNIVLPQGMPVNGAKAVSGAHAVSGAHPTIATQMTAPATVANKSEVKNDGTSRFCMLSRIDSNKSKYKEKSYRSDVTLKKFCDDFRNYASYKHNLYYNISDIRAFISGMAVSQILILQGMSGTGKTSLAHAMGSFLENTSTVIPVQPMWKERTDLLGYYNEFTKRFNETLLLEKMYEANYSEDIYITVLDEMNIARVEYYFAEFLSLLELPDPDERYIDVVSDIWSSDPLQLRNGRLKLPYNMWFIGTANNDDSTFAISDKVYDRAMVLNLDAKCERFTAPKTKNIHMSAENFRALVKDALKEYEITGRNLKRLEALDKYLIDHFHITFGNRIMKQIRQYIPVYVSCGGTELEALDDILSKKIIRKLETQNPVYLRNASKELRSYINELFGEDRMPLCLGAIRRLELNA
;
A
#
# COMPACT_ATOMS: atom_id res chain seq x y z
N MET A 1 -32.79 18.22 -17.98
CA MET A 1 -32.06 19.01 -16.96
C MET A 1 -32.61 20.44 -17.00
N LYS A 2 -33.46 20.84 -16.02
CA LYS A 2 -34.10 22.20 -16.02
C LYS A 2 -33.14 23.18 -15.31
N LEU A 3 -32.57 24.09 -16.08
CA LEU A 3 -31.75 25.18 -15.57
C LEU A 3 -32.64 26.20 -14.85
N LYS A 4 -32.56 26.31 -13.53
CA LYS A 4 -33.47 27.08 -12.69
C LYS A 4 -33.08 28.54 -12.40
N LYS A 5 -32.03 29.10 -13.00
CA LYS A 5 -31.64 30.51 -12.78
C LYS A 5 -31.26 31.22 -14.10
N PRO A 6 -31.91 32.36 -14.41
CA PRO A 6 -31.70 33.10 -15.66
C PRO A 6 -30.24 33.63 -15.84
N LYS A 7 -29.52 33.83 -14.78
CA LYS A 7 -28.07 34.24 -14.84
C LYS A 7 -27.15 33.14 -15.35
N GLN A 8 -27.35 31.88 -14.95
CA GLN A 8 -26.52 30.76 -15.38
C GLN A 8 -26.74 30.42 -16.87
N LEU A 9 -27.96 30.55 -17.36
CA LEU A 9 -28.28 30.34 -18.77
C LEU A 9 -27.56 31.37 -19.67
N LYS A 10 -27.44 32.64 -19.24
CA LYS A 10 -26.72 33.67 -19.99
C LYS A 10 -25.22 33.36 -20.14
N TRP A 11 -24.58 32.84 -19.10
CA TRP A 11 -23.16 32.45 -19.15
C TRP A 11 -22.94 31.22 -20.04
N VAL A 12 -23.80 30.22 -19.98
CA VAL A 12 -23.74 29.04 -20.88
C VAL A 12 -23.85 29.46 -22.34
N LEU A 13 -24.83 30.35 -22.65
CA LEU A 13 -24.99 30.88 -24.00
C LEU A 13 -23.79 31.70 -24.46
N LEU A 14 -23.20 32.51 -23.58
CA LEU A 14 -22.01 33.32 -23.90
C LEU A 14 -20.80 32.44 -24.21
N PHE A 15 -20.48 31.43 -23.38
CA PHE A 15 -19.39 30.52 -23.62
C PHE A 15 -19.59 29.62 -24.84
N SER A 16 -20.82 29.19 -25.10
CA SER A 16 -21.15 28.45 -26.33
C SER A 16 -20.95 29.32 -27.57
N ALA A 17 -21.33 30.58 -27.52
CA ALA A 17 -21.12 31.52 -28.62
C ALA A 17 -19.63 31.77 -28.89
N ILE A 18 -18.83 31.95 -27.85
CA ILE A 18 -17.36 32.12 -27.98
C ILE A 18 -16.71 30.86 -28.58
N ALA A 19 -17.11 29.67 -28.17
CA ALA A 19 -16.63 28.40 -28.72
C ALA A 19 -16.99 28.24 -30.20
N ILE A 20 -18.21 28.59 -30.61
CA ILE A 20 -18.67 28.56 -32.02
C ILE A 20 -17.87 29.56 -32.87
N VAL A 21 -17.65 30.78 -32.37
CA VAL A 21 -16.83 31.78 -33.08
C VAL A 21 -15.38 31.30 -33.23
N GLY A 22 -14.80 30.71 -32.22
CA GLY A 22 -13.46 30.09 -32.28
C GLY A 22 -13.35 29.00 -33.34
N ILE A 23 -14.34 28.10 -33.41
CA ILE A 23 -14.39 27.03 -34.43
C ILE A 23 -14.55 27.63 -35.86
N LEU A 24 -15.41 28.61 -36.03
CA LEU A 24 -15.58 29.25 -37.32
C LEU A 24 -14.33 30.00 -37.79
N LEU A 25 -13.61 30.65 -36.87
CA LEU A 25 -12.35 31.33 -37.15
C LEU A 25 -11.26 30.35 -37.55
N THR A 26 -11.18 29.19 -36.89
CA THR A 26 -10.25 28.10 -37.23
C THR A 26 -10.56 27.49 -38.58
N ILE A 27 -11.81 27.29 -38.93
CA ILE A 27 -12.21 26.82 -40.26
C ILE A 27 -11.86 27.86 -41.34
N ALA A 28 -12.04 29.15 -41.08
CA ALA A 28 -11.70 30.21 -41.97
C ALA A 28 -10.19 30.36 -42.20
N LEU A 29 -9.38 30.15 -41.16
CA LEU A 29 -7.92 30.09 -41.23
C LEU A 29 -7.43 28.86 -41.99
N ALA A 30 -8.01 27.68 -41.73
CA ALA A 30 -7.64 26.43 -42.40
C ALA A 30 -8.01 26.42 -43.89
N THR A 31 -9.05 27.16 -44.29
CA THR A 31 -9.45 27.29 -45.73
C THR A 31 -8.67 28.34 -46.50
N GLY A 32 -7.67 28.98 -45.87
CA GLY A 32 -6.80 29.97 -46.54
C GLY A 32 -7.50 31.25 -46.98
N LYS A 33 -8.76 31.49 -46.57
CA LYS A 33 -9.54 32.65 -47.03
C LYS A 33 -9.18 33.98 -46.37
N ILE A 34 -8.42 33.95 -45.25
CA ILE A 34 -8.11 35.18 -44.48
C ILE A 34 -6.65 35.66 -44.69
N PHE A 35 -5.72 34.81 -45.13
CA PHE A 35 -4.33 35.21 -45.33
C PHE A 35 -3.84 34.99 -46.77
N LYS A 36 -4.00 36.01 -47.57
CA LYS A 36 -3.19 36.22 -48.79
C LYS A 36 -1.98 37.10 -48.47
N VAL A 37 -1.18 36.74 -47.50
CA VAL A 37 0.12 37.40 -47.25
C VAL A 37 1.14 36.32 -46.88
N GLY A 38 2.26 36.37 -47.59
CA GLY A 38 3.25 35.33 -47.59
C GLY A 38 3.93 35.08 -46.25
N ILE A 39 4.34 33.81 -46.11
CA ILE A 39 5.34 33.28 -45.19
C ILE A 39 5.04 33.53 -43.70
N VAL A 40 4.09 32.78 -43.15
CA VAL A 40 4.04 32.54 -41.72
C VAL A 40 4.64 31.14 -41.48
N PRO A 41 5.64 30.97 -40.59
CA PRO A 41 6.20 29.65 -40.26
C PRO A 41 5.10 28.69 -39.79
N SER A 42 5.16 27.44 -40.25
CA SER A 42 4.17 26.39 -39.94
C SER A 42 3.95 26.17 -38.45
N GLU A 43 4.94 26.47 -37.63
CA GLU A 43 4.90 26.38 -36.18
C GLU A 43 3.94 27.39 -35.53
N ILE A 44 3.88 28.64 -36.07
CA ILE A 44 2.95 29.67 -35.56
C ILE A 44 1.51 29.34 -35.92
N VAL A 45 1.27 28.74 -37.07
CA VAL A 45 -0.05 28.30 -37.50
C VAL A 45 -0.55 27.15 -36.61
N THR A 46 0.33 26.20 -36.28
CA THR A 46 0.02 25.08 -35.41
C THR A 46 -0.26 25.53 -33.96
N LEU A 47 0.56 26.45 -33.44
CA LEU A 47 0.38 27.02 -32.10
C LEU A 47 -0.95 27.79 -31.97
N THR A 48 -1.28 28.58 -33.00
CA THR A 48 -2.55 29.33 -33.04
C THR A 48 -3.75 28.41 -33.14
N PHE A 49 -3.64 27.30 -33.87
CA PHE A 49 -4.67 26.29 -33.97
C PHE A 49 -4.92 25.60 -32.61
N VAL A 50 -3.87 25.21 -31.90
CA VAL A 50 -3.91 24.62 -30.55
C VAL A 50 -4.58 25.58 -29.56
N PHE A 51 -4.18 26.85 -29.57
CA PHE A 51 -4.74 27.85 -28.64
C PHE A 51 -6.25 28.12 -28.92
N LEU A 52 -6.66 28.24 -30.17
CA LEU A 52 -8.03 28.53 -30.54
C LEU A 52 -9.01 27.35 -30.36
N THR A 53 -8.51 26.13 -30.38
CA THR A 53 -9.37 24.92 -30.22
C THR A 53 -9.36 24.36 -28.81
N ILE A 54 -8.18 24.24 -28.18
CA ILE A 54 -8.05 23.58 -26.87
C ILE A 54 -8.47 24.50 -25.73
N LEU A 55 -8.13 25.78 -25.78
CA LEU A 55 -8.43 26.72 -24.70
C LEU A 55 -9.94 26.89 -24.43
N PRO A 56 -10.81 27.08 -25.44
CA PRO A 56 -12.25 27.18 -25.22
C PRO A 56 -12.86 25.88 -24.68
N VAL A 57 -12.37 24.72 -25.12
CA VAL A 57 -12.83 23.42 -24.62
C VAL A 57 -12.46 23.26 -23.14
N LEU A 58 -11.24 23.62 -22.77
CA LEU A 58 -10.75 23.57 -21.39
C LEU A 58 -11.56 24.49 -20.48
N LEU A 59 -11.88 25.71 -20.94
CA LEU A 59 -12.71 26.67 -20.20
C LEU A 59 -14.14 26.17 -19.99
N VAL A 60 -14.73 25.47 -20.97
CA VAL A 60 -16.05 24.84 -20.82
C VAL A 60 -16.01 23.71 -19.79
N VAL A 61 -14.96 22.88 -19.80
CA VAL A 61 -14.79 21.79 -18.84
C VAL A 61 -14.62 22.33 -17.41
N LEU A 62 -13.78 23.35 -17.23
CA LEU A 62 -13.56 24.00 -15.92
C LEU A 62 -14.85 24.68 -15.41
N PHE A 63 -15.62 25.29 -16.30
CA PHE A 63 -16.88 25.92 -15.93
C PHE A 63 -17.95 24.89 -15.52
N VAL A 64 -18.02 23.75 -16.19
CA VAL A 64 -18.90 22.64 -15.81
C VAL A 64 -18.47 22.05 -14.46
N ALA A 65 -17.17 21.85 -14.24
CA ALA A 65 -16.61 21.41 -12.96
C ALA A 65 -16.97 22.38 -11.82
N TRP A 66 -16.82 23.68 -12.04
CA TRP A 66 -17.19 24.72 -11.06
C TRP A 66 -18.71 24.73 -10.74
N ILE A 67 -19.58 24.51 -11.73
CA ILE A 67 -21.04 24.39 -11.49
C ILE A 67 -21.38 23.14 -10.65
N VAL A 68 -20.63 22.04 -10.83
CA VAL A 68 -20.82 20.81 -10.06
C VAL A 68 -20.37 21.01 -8.61
N ASP A 69 -19.24 21.70 -8.41
CA ASP A 69 -18.70 22.01 -7.09
C ASP A 69 -19.57 23.00 -6.30
N ASP A 70 -20.09 24.06 -6.93
CA ASP A 70 -21.05 25.01 -6.29
C ASP A 70 -22.36 24.34 -5.83
N LYS A 71 -22.72 23.20 -6.42
CA LYS A 71 -23.86 22.39 -5.96
C LYS A 71 -23.54 21.52 -4.75
N SER A 72 -22.29 21.11 -4.60
CA SER A 72 -21.80 20.31 -3.46
C SER A 72 -21.77 21.14 -2.18
N ASN A 73 -21.44 22.43 -2.29
CA ASN A 73 -21.21 23.32 -1.13
C ASN A 73 -22.50 23.98 -0.56
N LYS A 74 -23.69 23.73 -1.12
CA LYS A 74 -24.96 24.37 -0.70
C LYS A 74 -25.92 23.46 0.05
N LYS A 75 -25.45 22.42 0.76
CA LYS A 75 -26.32 21.59 1.60
C LYS A 75 -25.75 21.41 3.00
N ALA A 76 -25.97 22.39 3.90
CA ALA A 76 -26.23 22.16 5.33
C ALA A 76 -26.78 23.44 5.96
N PRO A 77 -28.03 23.48 6.49
CA PRO A 77 -28.45 24.51 7.41
C PRO A 77 -27.85 24.26 8.80
N PRO A 78 -27.65 25.31 9.64
CA PRO A 78 -27.03 25.16 10.95
C PRO A 78 -27.96 24.43 11.91
N VAL A 79 -27.41 23.46 12.63
CA VAL A 79 -28.07 22.74 13.71
C VAL A 79 -28.08 23.66 14.93
N SER A 80 -29.26 24.10 15.36
CA SER A 80 -29.48 24.73 16.65
C SER A 80 -29.44 23.71 17.77
N VAL A 81 -28.55 23.92 18.72
CA VAL A 81 -28.44 23.18 19.98
C VAL A 81 -29.69 23.48 20.82
N ILE A 82 -30.52 22.48 21.10
CA ILE A 82 -31.57 22.57 22.13
C ILE A 82 -31.19 21.64 23.28
N ASN A 83 -31.11 22.24 24.47
CA ASN A 83 -30.86 21.60 25.76
C ASN A 83 -31.91 20.57 26.13
N ALA A 84 -31.45 19.44 26.69
CA ALA A 84 -32.29 18.42 27.29
C ALA A 84 -32.96 18.93 28.58
N GLY A 85 -34.27 18.83 28.61
CA GLY A 85 -35.09 18.98 29.80
C GLY A 85 -36.41 18.24 29.58
N ASN A 86 -36.57 17.19 30.39
CA ASN A 86 -37.80 16.49 30.79
C ASN A 86 -39.09 16.63 29.93
N ILE A 87 -39.51 15.56 29.31
CA ILE A 87 -40.95 15.36 29.04
C ILE A 87 -41.37 13.90 29.25
N VAL A 88 -42.40 13.78 30.05
CA VAL A 88 -43.21 12.65 30.47
C VAL A 88 -43.98 12.06 29.28
N LEU A 89 -44.11 10.72 29.22
CA LEU A 89 -44.95 9.98 28.30
C LEU A 89 -46.43 10.12 28.66
N PRO A 90 -47.36 10.08 27.68
CA PRO A 90 -48.60 9.30 27.84
C PRO A 90 -48.81 8.26 26.73
N GLN A 91 -49.43 7.17 27.20
CA GLN A 91 -49.87 6.00 26.45
C GLN A 91 -51.08 6.28 25.57
N GLY A 92 -51.29 5.44 24.56
CA GLY A 92 -52.65 5.08 24.09
C GLY A 92 -52.87 5.05 22.59
N MET A 93 -52.74 3.91 21.94
CA MET A 93 -53.56 3.14 20.97
C MET A 93 -54.46 3.87 19.92
N PRO A 94 -55.01 3.14 18.91
CA PRO A 94 -54.42 2.22 17.92
C PRO A 94 -54.98 2.39 16.45
N VAL A 95 -54.36 1.65 15.50
CA VAL A 95 -54.99 0.85 14.38
C VAL A 95 -55.43 1.49 13.06
N ASN A 96 -55.05 0.75 12.00
CA ASN A 96 -55.57 0.59 10.62
C ASN A 96 -54.97 1.58 9.59
N GLY A 97 -54.46 1.13 8.49
CA GLY A 97 -54.70 -0.01 7.63
C GLY A 97 -54.43 0.41 6.18
N ALA A 98 -53.89 -0.49 5.41
CA ALA A 98 -54.09 -0.66 3.98
C ALA A 98 -53.11 -0.04 2.95
N LYS A 99 -52.44 -0.99 2.29
CA LYS A 99 -52.26 -1.20 0.85
C LYS A 99 -51.29 -0.30 0.04
N ALA A 100 -50.21 -0.97 -0.26
CA ALA A 100 -49.64 -1.29 -1.59
C ALA A 100 -49.91 -0.33 -2.75
N VAL A 101 -48.86 0.02 -3.47
CA VAL A 101 -48.67 -0.27 -4.90
C VAL A 101 -47.22 0.09 -5.28
N SER A 102 -46.57 -0.88 -5.91
CA SER A 102 -45.45 -0.97 -6.82
C SER A 102 -44.93 0.28 -7.53
N GLY A 103 -43.64 0.30 -7.79
CA GLY A 103 -43.08 1.08 -8.88
C GLY A 103 -41.56 1.28 -8.76
N ALA A 104 -40.85 0.43 -9.36
CA ALA A 104 -39.58 0.35 -10.01
C ALA A 104 -38.68 1.59 -10.21
N HIS A 105 -37.37 1.26 -10.26
CA HIS A 105 -36.22 1.94 -10.91
C HIS A 105 -35.66 3.17 -10.23
N ALA A 106 -34.39 3.27 -10.01
CA ALA A 106 -33.14 3.00 -10.68
C ALA A 106 -31.98 3.65 -9.90
N VAL A 107 -30.87 2.95 -9.84
CA VAL A 107 -29.49 3.37 -10.06
C VAL A 107 -29.10 4.81 -9.69
N SER A 108 -28.20 4.96 -8.75
CA SER A 108 -26.88 5.56 -8.96
C SER A 108 -26.15 5.77 -7.66
N GLY A 109 -24.92 5.38 -7.69
CA GLY A 109 -23.93 5.49 -6.66
C GLY A 109 -23.63 6.90 -6.20
N ALA A 110 -23.31 6.97 -4.94
CA ALA A 110 -22.49 8.03 -4.37
C ALA A 110 -21.72 7.44 -3.20
N HIS A 111 -20.39 7.47 -3.30
CA HIS A 111 -19.49 7.15 -2.22
C HIS A 111 -19.55 8.21 -1.13
N PRO A 112 -19.61 7.85 0.14
CA PRO A 112 -19.29 8.78 1.22
C PRO A 112 -17.82 8.61 1.65
N THR A 113 -17.12 9.71 1.67
CA THR A 113 -15.83 9.90 2.34
C THR A 113 -16.06 9.77 3.85
N ILE A 114 -15.48 8.76 4.47
CA ILE A 114 -15.56 8.54 5.91
C ILE A 114 -14.39 9.25 6.58
N ALA A 115 -14.72 10.28 7.36
CA ALA A 115 -13.85 10.81 8.39
C ALA A 115 -13.93 9.86 9.61
N THR A 116 -12.80 9.30 9.99
CA THR A 116 -12.68 8.34 11.09
C THR A 116 -12.81 9.06 12.42
N GLN A 117 -13.95 8.93 13.08
CA GLN A 117 -14.03 9.09 14.53
C GLN A 117 -13.97 7.71 15.18
N MET A 118 -12.99 7.54 16.07
CA MET A 118 -12.90 6.39 16.97
C MET A 118 -14.11 6.41 17.92
N THR A 119 -15.00 5.44 17.79
CA THR A 119 -16.00 5.12 18.80
C THR A 119 -15.82 3.68 19.27
N ALA A 120 -16.02 3.48 20.56
CA ALA A 120 -15.95 2.23 21.31
C ALA A 120 -16.78 1.07 20.69
N PRO A 121 -16.54 -0.19 21.09
CA PRO A 121 -17.05 -1.36 20.38
C PRO A 121 -18.58 -1.37 20.34
N ALA A 122 -19.11 -1.24 19.14
CA ALA A 122 -20.53 -1.43 18.90
C ALA A 122 -20.89 -2.90 19.15
N THR A 123 -21.90 -3.10 19.95
CA THR A 123 -22.62 -4.35 20.18
C THR A 123 -22.86 -5.05 18.84
N VAL A 124 -22.39 -6.30 18.75
CA VAL A 124 -22.57 -7.15 17.57
C VAL A 124 -24.05 -7.26 17.24
N ALA A 125 -24.49 -6.55 16.21
CA ALA A 125 -25.82 -6.79 15.65
C ALA A 125 -25.80 -8.22 15.07
N ASN A 126 -26.68 -9.08 15.58
CA ASN A 126 -26.91 -10.41 15.04
C ASN A 126 -27.28 -10.29 13.57
N LYS A 127 -26.31 -10.55 12.68
CA LYS A 127 -26.61 -10.77 11.26
C LYS A 127 -27.41 -12.07 11.18
N SER A 128 -28.62 -12.00 10.66
CA SER A 128 -29.47 -13.18 10.46
C SER A 128 -28.79 -14.16 9.50
N GLU A 129 -28.66 -15.42 9.93
CA GLU A 129 -28.24 -16.49 9.04
C GLU A 129 -29.28 -16.70 7.92
N VAL A 130 -28.82 -16.65 6.68
CA VAL A 130 -29.63 -17.02 5.52
C VAL A 130 -29.60 -18.53 5.41
N LYS A 131 -30.73 -19.18 5.57
CA LYS A 131 -30.88 -20.63 5.36
C LYS A 131 -30.62 -20.93 3.88
N ASN A 132 -29.58 -21.69 3.60
CA ASN A 132 -29.24 -22.18 2.27
C ASN A 132 -29.49 -23.68 2.17
N ASP A 133 -29.51 -24.23 0.95
CA ASP A 133 -29.73 -25.64 0.60
C ASP A 133 -28.65 -26.63 1.10
N GLY A 134 -27.72 -26.18 1.95
CA GLY A 134 -26.66 -27.00 2.56
C GLY A 134 -25.38 -27.09 1.72
N THR A 135 -25.35 -26.52 0.53
CA THR A 135 -24.13 -26.45 -0.29
C THR A 135 -23.32 -25.18 0.05
N SER A 136 -22.04 -25.35 0.37
CA SER A 136 -21.16 -24.21 0.60
C SER A 136 -20.95 -23.40 -0.68
N ARG A 137 -21.04 -22.09 -0.56
CA ARG A 137 -20.67 -21.16 -1.65
C ARG A 137 -19.16 -21.07 -1.89
N PHE A 138 -18.35 -21.59 -0.96
CA PHE A 138 -16.90 -21.68 -1.06
C PHE A 138 -16.47 -23.11 -1.36
N CYS A 139 -15.73 -23.30 -2.44
CA CYS A 139 -15.25 -24.61 -2.85
C CYS A 139 -13.85 -24.91 -2.28
N MET A 140 -12.92 -23.96 -2.42
CA MET A 140 -11.52 -24.15 -2.02
C MET A 140 -11.38 -24.10 -0.50
N LEU A 141 -11.99 -23.12 0.17
CA LEU A 141 -11.92 -23.00 1.63
C LEU A 141 -12.56 -24.18 2.34
N SER A 142 -13.70 -24.68 1.85
CA SER A 142 -14.35 -25.88 2.42
C SER A 142 -13.49 -27.13 2.24
N ARG A 143 -12.72 -27.23 1.14
CA ARG A 143 -11.77 -28.31 0.93
C ARG A 143 -10.58 -28.23 1.91
N ILE A 144 -10.13 -27.01 2.26
CA ILE A 144 -9.09 -26.82 3.28
C ILE A 144 -9.61 -27.29 4.64
N ASP A 145 -10.84 -26.93 5.01
CA ASP A 145 -11.48 -27.42 6.25
C ASP A 145 -11.50 -28.94 6.34
N SER A 146 -11.86 -29.60 5.24
CA SER A 146 -11.89 -31.06 5.16
C SER A 146 -10.51 -31.70 5.32
N ASN A 147 -9.44 -30.97 5.00
CA ASN A 147 -8.05 -31.43 5.06
C ASN A 147 -7.24 -30.77 6.19
N LYS A 148 -7.87 -30.10 7.15
CA LYS A 148 -7.20 -29.29 8.18
C LYS A 148 -6.12 -30.02 8.98
N SER A 149 -6.24 -31.34 9.13
CA SER A 149 -5.23 -32.18 9.81
C SER A 149 -3.86 -32.17 9.11
N LYS A 150 -3.83 -31.92 7.79
CA LYS A 150 -2.56 -31.86 7.03
C LYS A 150 -1.71 -30.64 7.35
N TYR A 151 -2.33 -29.59 7.92
CA TYR A 151 -1.67 -28.33 8.28
C TYR A 151 -1.22 -28.27 9.73
N LYS A 152 -1.60 -29.25 10.56
CA LYS A 152 -1.23 -29.37 11.96
C LYS A 152 0.00 -30.25 12.13
N GLU A 153 0.77 -29.98 13.18
CA GLU A 153 1.86 -30.81 13.69
C GLU A 153 2.98 -31.10 12.70
N LYS A 154 3.84 -30.10 12.51
CA LYS A 154 5.13 -30.25 11.88
C LYS A 154 6.24 -30.08 12.93
N SER A 155 7.35 -30.77 12.75
CA SER A 155 8.52 -30.57 13.58
C SER A 155 9.27 -29.34 13.09
N TYR A 156 9.39 -28.33 13.95
CA TYR A 156 10.09 -27.08 13.64
C TYR A 156 11.43 -26.99 14.33
N ARG A 157 12.40 -26.43 13.62
CA ARG A 157 13.73 -26.20 14.14
C ARG A 157 13.80 -24.91 14.94
N SER A 158 14.37 -24.94 16.15
CA SER A 158 14.49 -23.79 17.07
C SER A 158 15.92 -23.46 17.47
N ASP A 159 16.93 -24.25 17.05
CA ASP A 159 18.33 -24.18 17.48
C ASP A 159 19.21 -23.27 16.57
N VAL A 160 18.61 -22.31 15.89
CA VAL A 160 19.29 -21.44 14.91
C VAL A 160 19.39 -20.02 15.43
N THR A 161 20.56 -19.38 15.30
CA THR A 161 20.72 -17.95 15.54
C THR A 161 20.39 -17.13 14.30
N LEU A 162 20.00 -15.86 14.45
CA LEU A 162 19.70 -14.96 13.31
C LEU A 162 20.90 -14.82 12.36
N LYS A 163 22.12 -14.75 12.90
CA LYS A 163 23.33 -14.72 12.06
C LYS A 163 23.44 -15.97 11.20
N LYS A 164 23.30 -17.15 11.82
CA LYS A 164 23.36 -18.42 11.09
C LYS A 164 22.23 -18.54 10.07
N PHE A 165 21.03 -18.07 10.42
CA PHE A 165 19.88 -18.05 9.52
C PHE A 165 20.16 -17.21 8.25
N CYS A 166 20.77 -16.02 8.40
CA CYS A 166 21.18 -15.19 7.27
C CYS A 166 22.25 -15.86 6.40
N ASP A 167 23.29 -16.41 7.03
CA ASP A 167 24.38 -17.09 6.32
C ASP A 167 23.87 -18.33 5.59
N ASP A 168 23.05 -19.15 6.24
CA ASP A 168 22.46 -20.37 5.67
C ASP A 168 21.51 -20.02 4.51
N PHE A 169 20.67 -18.99 4.65
CA PHE A 169 19.78 -18.56 3.57
C PHE A 169 20.56 -18.03 2.35
N ARG A 170 21.58 -17.20 2.57
CA ARG A 170 22.45 -16.70 1.48
C ARG A 170 23.10 -17.86 0.73
N ASN A 171 23.68 -18.83 1.48
CA ASN A 171 24.33 -19.99 0.91
C ASN A 171 23.34 -20.91 0.18
N TYR A 172 22.13 -21.12 0.73
CA TYR A 172 21.06 -21.89 0.11
C TYR A 172 20.63 -21.27 -1.22
N ALA A 173 20.39 -19.95 -1.25
CA ALA A 173 20.00 -19.23 -2.46
C ALA A 173 21.07 -19.39 -3.58
N SER A 174 22.35 -19.29 -3.21
CA SER A 174 23.45 -19.49 -4.16
C SER A 174 23.58 -20.95 -4.61
N TYR A 175 23.62 -21.90 -3.67
CA TYR A 175 23.85 -23.32 -3.98
C TYR A 175 22.67 -23.94 -4.73
N LYS A 176 21.43 -23.67 -4.29
CA LYS A 176 20.24 -24.36 -4.82
C LYS A 176 19.66 -23.68 -6.07
N HIS A 177 19.72 -22.33 -6.08
CA HIS A 177 19.01 -21.53 -7.10
C HIS A 177 19.95 -20.71 -7.99
N ASN A 178 21.28 -20.74 -7.77
CA ASN A 178 22.25 -19.89 -8.47
C ASN A 178 21.93 -18.39 -8.34
N LEU A 179 21.39 -17.98 -7.19
CA LEU A 179 21.05 -16.61 -6.86
C LEU A 179 22.08 -16.04 -5.87
N TYR A 180 22.71 -14.95 -6.27
CA TYR A 180 23.79 -14.33 -5.51
C TYR A 180 23.35 -13.00 -4.94
N TYR A 181 23.39 -12.85 -3.61
CA TYR A 181 23.04 -11.64 -2.88
C TYR A 181 24.15 -11.24 -1.94
N ASN A 182 24.32 -9.91 -1.73
CA ASN A 182 25.22 -9.43 -0.69
C ASN A 182 24.68 -9.82 0.68
N ILE A 183 25.56 -10.07 1.63
CA ILE A 183 25.13 -10.43 2.99
C ILE A 183 24.36 -9.28 3.65
N SER A 184 24.68 -8.02 3.31
CA SER A 184 23.95 -6.84 3.75
C SER A 184 22.47 -6.86 3.29
N ASP A 185 22.21 -7.28 2.04
CA ASP A 185 20.87 -7.37 1.49
C ASP A 185 20.05 -8.45 2.22
N ILE A 186 20.69 -9.60 2.52
CA ILE A 186 20.05 -10.67 3.29
C ILE A 186 19.76 -10.22 4.72
N ARG A 187 20.69 -9.54 5.40
CA ARG A 187 20.47 -8.98 6.74
C ARG A 187 19.33 -7.96 6.73
N ALA A 188 19.29 -7.07 5.75
CA ALA A 188 18.23 -6.09 5.57
C ALA A 188 16.87 -6.75 5.32
N PHE A 189 16.83 -7.81 4.51
CA PHE A 189 15.63 -8.58 4.23
C PHE A 189 15.05 -9.24 5.50
N ILE A 190 15.90 -9.96 6.26
CA ILE A 190 15.50 -10.63 7.50
C ILE A 190 15.08 -9.61 8.57
N SER A 191 15.85 -8.52 8.72
CA SER A 191 15.50 -7.43 9.64
C SER A 191 14.19 -6.74 9.23
N GLY A 192 13.94 -6.60 7.93
CA GLY A 192 12.67 -6.12 7.40
C GLY A 192 11.50 -7.02 7.77
N MET A 193 11.64 -8.35 7.63
CA MET A 193 10.62 -9.34 8.05
C MET A 193 10.35 -9.27 9.56
N ALA A 194 11.37 -8.99 10.37
CA ALA A 194 11.21 -8.86 11.82
C ALA A 194 10.39 -7.62 12.23
N VAL A 195 10.47 -6.54 11.46
CA VAL A 195 9.80 -5.26 11.76
C VAL A 195 8.39 -5.18 11.20
N SER A 196 8.16 -5.72 9.99
CA SER A 196 6.89 -5.60 9.30
C SER A 196 6.53 -6.88 8.53
N GLN A 197 5.23 -7.17 8.49
CA GLN A 197 4.70 -8.22 7.60
C GLN A 197 4.57 -7.73 6.13
N ILE A 198 4.92 -6.47 5.85
CA ILE A 198 4.93 -5.91 4.49
C ILE A 198 6.34 -5.48 4.15
N LEU A 199 6.89 -6.05 3.08
CA LEU A 199 8.18 -5.66 2.51
C LEU A 199 7.99 -5.24 1.05
N ILE A 200 8.80 -4.30 0.60
CA ILE A 200 8.87 -3.88 -0.79
C ILE A 200 10.29 -4.12 -1.29
N LEU A 201 10.43 -5.00 -2.27
CA LEU A 201 11.68 -5.23 -2.99
C LEU A 201 11.66 -4.37 -4.25
N GLN A 202 12.46 -3.33 -4.28
CA GLN A 202 12.52 -2.42 -5.43
C GLN A 202 13.91 -2.40 -6.08
N GLY A 203 13.98 -1.94 -7.32
CA GLY A 203 15.21 -1.87 -8.11
C GLY A 203 14.95 -2.17 -9.59
N MET A 204 16.01 -2.17 -10.39
CA MET A 204 15.93 -2.43 -11.82
C MET A 204 15.37 -3.84 -12.13
N SER A 205 14.78 -3.99 -13.31
CA SER A 205 14.30 -5.31 -13.77
C SER A 205 15.47 -6.31 -13.86
N GLY A 206 15.21 -7.57 -13.48
CA GLY A 206 16.20 -8.64 -13.56
C GLY A 206 17.25 -8.67 -12.42
N THR A 207 17.08 -7.91 -11.34
CA THR A 207 17.98 -7.94 -10.16
C THR A 207 17.66 -9.07 -9.17
N GLY A 208 16.65 -9.89 -9.43
CA GLY A 208 16.32 -11.05 -8.61
C GLY A 208 15.33 -10.79 -7.47
N LYS A 209 14.52 -9.73 -7.55
CA LYS A 209 13.51 -9.36 -6.53
C LYS A 209 12.55 -10.51 -6.22
N THR A 210 11.79 -10.96 -7.20
CA THR A 210 10.83 -12.07 -7.07
C THR A 210 11.54 -13.36 -6.68
N SER A 211 12.76 -13.57 -7.23
CA SER A 211 13.57 -14.75 -6.94
C SER A 211 14.04 -14.81 -5.48
N LEU A 212 14.33 -13.67 -4.84
CA LEU A 212 14.72 -13.60 -3.41
C LEU A 212 13.57 -14.10 -2.53
N ALA A 213 12.37 -13.59 -2.74
CA ALA A 213 11.19 -14.01 -1.99
C ALA A 213 10.83 -15.48 -2.24
N HIS A 214 10.97 -15.94 -3.49
CA HIS A 214 10.77 -17.35 -3.84
C HIS A 214 11.80 -18.27 -3.18
N ALA A 215 13.06 -17.89 -3.18
CA ALA A 215 14.13 -18.64 -2.52
C ALA A 215 13.90 -18.71 -1.00
N MET A 216 13.37 -17.65 -0.37
CA MET A 216 13.03 -17.65 1.05
C MET A 216 11.92 -18.67 1.36
N GLY A 217 10.84 -18.70 0.61
CA GLY A 217 9.79 -19.70 0.79
C GLY A 217 10.32 -21.13 0.63
N SER A 218 11.16 -21.36 -0.38
CA SER A 218 11.82 -22.66 -0.61
C SER A 218 12.78 -23.04 0.52
N PHE A 219 13.52 -22.08 1.07
CA PHE A 219 14.43 -22.26 2.21
C PHE A 219 13.67 -22.64 3.49
N LEU A 220 12.49 -22.07 3.69
CA LEU A 220 11.61 -22.33 4.84
C LEU A 220 10.74 -23.59 4.68
N GLU A 221 10.94 -24.38 3.63
CA GLU A 221 10.13 -25.57 3.32
C GLU A 221 8.64 -25.27 3.06
N ASN A 222 8.30 -24.01 2.84
CA ASN A 222 6.97 -23.58 2.45
C ASN A 222 7.03 -22.70 1.19
N THR A 223 6.69 -23.30 0.04
CA THR A 223 6.81 -22.60 -1.26
C THR A 223 6.05 -21.29 -1.25
N SER A 224 6.71 -20.21 -1.64
CA SER A 224 6.10 -18.89 -1.74
C SER A 224 4.95 -18.89 -2.76
N THR A 225 3.92 -18.12 -2.44
CA THR A 225 2.78 -17.88 -3.33
C THR A 225 3.02 -16.61 -4.11
N VAL A 226 3.11 -16.71 -5.44
CA VAL A 226 3.29 -15.55 -6.32
C VAL A 226 1.94 -15.14 -6.90
N ILE A 227 1.58 -13.88 -6.71
CA ILE A 227 0.34 -13.27 -7.15
C ILE A 227 0.71 -12.12 -8.10
N PRO A 228 0.55 -12.30 -9.42
CA PRO A 228 0.79 -11.24 -10.38
C PRO A 228 -0.29 -10.16 -10.24
N VAL A 229 0.12 -8.94 -9.91
CA VAL A 229 -0.79 -7.80 -9.81
C VAL A 229 -1.20 -7.37 -11.21
N GLN A 230 -2.47 -7.03 -11.39
CA GLN A 230 -2.99 -6.62 -12.70
C GLN A 230 -3.24 -5.10 -12.74
N PRO A 231 -3.04 -4.43 -13.88
CA PRO A 231 -3.18 -2.98 -14.01
C PRO A 231 -4.57 -2.44 -13.64
N MET A 232 -5.59 -3.30 -13.72
CA MET A 232 -6.99 -2.95 -13.46
C MET A 232 -7.37 -2.98 -11.98
N TRP A 233 -6.50 -3.47 -11.09
CA TRP A 233 -6.83 -3.64 -9.67
C TRP A 233 -7.05 -2.30 -8.96
N LYS A 234 -8.15 -2.21 -8.24
CA LYS A 234 -8.57 -0.99 -7.51
C LYS A 234 -9.12 -1.28 -6.11
N GLU A 235 -9.56 -2.51 -5.86
CA GLU A 235 -10.29 -2.86 -4.64
C GLU A 235 -9.74 -4.14 -4.02
N ARG A 236 -10.06 -4.38 -2.75
CA ARG A 236 -9.71 -5.62 -2.06
C ARG A 236 -10.30 -6.87 -2.72
N THR A 237 -11.42 -6.73 -3.40
CA THR A 237 -12.09 -7.82 -4.15
C THR A 237 -11.22 -8.39 -5.25
N ASP A 238 -10.31 -7.60 -5.81
CA ASP A 238 -9.31 -8.06 -6.77
C ASP A 238 -8.32 -9.04 -6.13
N LEU A 239 -8.03 -8.87 -4.83
CA LEU A 239 -7.15 -9.75 -4.05
C LEU A 239 -7.85 -10.96 -3.45
N LEU A 240 -9.05 -10.78 -2.91
CA LEU A 240 -9.75 -11.80 -2.13
C LEU A 240 -10.79 -12.57 -2.94
N GLY A 241 -11.27 -11.97 -4.02
CA GLY A 241 -12.40 -12.49 -4.77
C GLY A 241 -13.73 -11.86 -4.38
N TYR A 242 -14.79 -12.34 -4.99
CA TYR A 242 -16.13 -11.78 -4.82
C TYR A 242 -17.20 -12.85 -4.98
N TYR A 243 -18.37 -12.59 -4.39
CA TYR A 243 -19.54 -13.44 -4.55
C TYR A 243 -20.21 -13.18 -5.90
N ASN A 244 -20.45 -14.24 -6.66
CA ASN A 244 -21.11 -14.17 -7.97
C ASN A 244 -22.58 -14.56 -7.80
N GLU A 245 -23.46 -13.58 -7.97
CA GLU A 245 -24.91 -13.73 -7.80
C GLU A 245 -25.56 -14.70 -8.81
N PHE A 246 -24.96 -14.87 -9.99
CA PHE A 246 -25.49 -15.77 -11.02
C PHE A 246 -25.17 -17.23 -10.70
N THR A 247 -23.92 -17.52 -10.32
CA THR A 247 -23.49 -18.87 -10.01
C THR A 247 -23.77 -19.27 -8.57
N LYS A 248 -24.15 -18.31 -7.71
CA LYS A 248 -24.31 -18.48 -6.25
C LYS A 248 -23.07 -19.03 -5.57
N ARG A 249 -21.88 -18.72 -6.12
CA ARG A 249 -20.57 -19.13 -5.63
C ARG A 249 -19.66 -17.94 -5.40
N PHE A 250 -18.74 -18.09 -4.48
CA PHE A 250 -17.67 -17.13 -4.28
C PHE A 250 -16.52 -17.45 -5.24
N ASN A 251 -16.05 -16.49 -6.01
CA ASN A 251 -14.85 -16.62 -6.84
C ASN A 251 -13.62 -16.43 -5.96
N GLU A 252 -13.13 -17.55 -5.43
CA GLU A 252 -12.01 -17.58 -4.49
C GLU A 252 -10.70 -17.33 -5.22
N THR A 253 -9.86 -16.44 -4.68
CA THR A 253 -8.51 -16.17 -5.20
C THR A 253 -7.48 -17.04 -4.50
N LEU A 254 -6.32 -17.16 -5.12
CA LEU A 254 -5.18 -17.86 -4.52
C LEU A 254 -4.73 -17.20 -3.20
N LEU A 255 -4.82 -15.84 -3.08
CA LEU A 255 -4.51 -15.16 -1.84
C LEU A 255 -5.46 -15.56 -0.73
N LEU A 256 -6.76 -15.54 -0.98
CA LEU A 256 -7.77 -15.92 -0.01
C LEU A 256 -7.57 -17.38 0.45
N GLU A 257 -7.30 -18.29 -0.49
CA GLU A 257 -6.98 -19.69 -0.19
C GLU A 257 -5.79 -19.81 0.76
N LYS A 258 -4.68 -19.12 0.46
CA LYS A 258 -3.44 -19.20 1.25
C LYS A 258 -3.57 -18.49 2.60
N MET A 259 -4.31 -17.41 2.70
CA MET A 259 -4.64 -16.79 3.98
C MET A 259 -5.48 -17.72 4.86
N TYR A 260 -6.43 -18.42 4.27
CA TYR A 260 -7.28 -19.39 4.97
C TYR A 260 -6.46 -20.59 5.45
N GLU A 261 -5.60 -21.14 4.61
CA GLU A 261 -4.67 -22.24 4.92
C GLU A 261 -3.71 -21.86 6.06
N ALA A 262 -3.13 -20.65 5.99
CA ALA A 262 -2.16 -20.15 6.97
C ALA A 262 -2.76 -20.06 8.40
N ASN A 263 -4.06 -19.85 8.55
CA ASN A 263 -4.72 -19.88 9.85
C ASN A 263 -4.83 -21.28 10.48
N TYR A 264 -4.53 -22.34 9.74
CA TYR A 264 -4.42 -23.71 10.26
C TYR A 264 -2.98 -24.17 10.48
N SER A 265 -1.98 -23.37 10.09
CA SER A 265 -0.57 -23.73 10.09
C SER A 265 0.27 -22.77 10.93
N GLU A 266 1.39 -23.25 11.46
CA GLU A 266 2.43 -22.41 12.09
C GLU A 266 3.57 -22.07 11.12
N ASP A 267 3.57 -22.62 9.90
CA ASP A 267 4.57 -22.33 8.88
C ASP A 267 4.62 -20.84 8.56
N ILE A 268 5.78 -20.36 8.17
CA ILE A 268 5.92 -19.01 7.60
C ILE A 268 5.43 -19.04 6.15
N TYR A 269 4.44 -18.20 5.83
CA TYR A 269 3.92 -18.01 4.47
C TYR A 269 4.53 -16.77 3.84
N ILE A 270 5.17 -16.93 2.71
CA ILE A 270 5.70 -15.84 1.89
C ILE A 270 4.75 -15.64 0.69
N THR A 271 4.05 -14.51 0.69
CA THR A 271 3.15 -14.13 -0.38
C THR A 271 3.76 -12.97 -1.17
N VAL A 272 4.02 -13.20 -2.44
CA VAL A 272 4.65 -12.23 -3.33
C VAL A 272 3.57 -11.53 -4.15
N LEU A 273 3.45 -10.22 -4.01
CA LEU A 273 2.68 -9.36 -4.91
C LEU A 273 3.63 -8.90 -6.03
N ASP A 274 3.63 -9.65 -7.14
CA ASP A 274 4.59 -9.41 -8.21
C ASP A 274 4.16 -8.21 -9.05
N GLU A 275 5.12 -7.31 -9.33
CA GLU A 275 4.89 -6.02 -9.97
C GLU A 275 3.80 -5.18 -9.25
N MET A 276 3.89 -5.10 -7.92
CA MET A 276 2.84 -4.51 -7.09
C MET A 276 2.44 -3.09 -7.49
N ASN A 277 3.33 -2.34 -8.12
CA ASN A 277 3.10 -0.96 -8.54
C ASN A 277 2.63 -0.80 -10.00
N ILE A 278 2.27 -1.88 -10.67
CA ILE A 278 1.55 -1.80 -11.96
C ILE A 278 0.10 -1.32 -11.78
N ALA A 279 -0.43 -1.44 -10.56
CA ALA A 279 -1.65 -0.81 -10.09
C ALA A 279 -1.36 0.04 -8.84
N ARG A 280 -2.27 0.92 -8.45
CA ARG A 280 -2.08 1.77 -7.26
C ARG A 280 -2.25 0.97 -5.98
N VAL A 281 -1.13 0.70 -5.32
CA VAL A 281 -1.05 -0.13 -4.10
C VAL A 281 -1.96 0.40 -2.98
N GLU A 282 -2.01 1.71 -2.82
CA GLU A 282 -2.83 2.38 -1.81
C GLU A 282 -4.34 2.21 -1.99
N TYR A 283 -4.79 1.63 -3.10
CA TYR A 283 -6.20 1.33 -3.36
C TYR A 283 -6.49 -0.15 -3.10
N TYR A 284 -5.92 -1.05 -3.88
CA TYR A 284 -6.26 -2.48 -3.77
C TYR A 284 -5.74 -3.12 -2.48
N PHE A 285 -4.67 -2.56 -1.87
CA PHE A 285 -4.05 -3.09 -0.64
C PHE A 285 -4.32 -2.23 0.61
N ALA A 286 -5.16 -1.20 0.52
CA ALA A 286 -5.41 -0.22 1.58
C ALA A 286 -5.86 -0.84 2.90
N GLU A 287 -6.77 -1.81 2.85
CA GLU A 287 -7.32 -2.46 4.03
C GLU A 287 -6.27 -3.31 4.75
N PHE A 288 -5.45 -4.04 3.99
CA PHE A 288 -4.31 -4.80 4.53
C PHE A 288 -3.30 -3.87 5.22
N LEU A 289 -2.96 -2.74 4.60
CA LEU A 289 -2.08 -1.74 5.20
C LEU A 289 -2.60 -1.24 6.55
N SER A 290 -3.91 -1.07 6.68
CA SER A 290 -4.52 -0.58 7.92
C SER A 290 -4.60 -1.68 8.99
N LEU A 291 -5.01 -2.89 8.61
CA LEU A 291 -5.14 -4.01 9.53
C LEU A 291 -3.78 -4.47 10.09
N LEU A 292 -2.73 -4.50 9.25
CA LEU A 292 -1.39 -4.91 9.67
C LEU A 292 -0.72 -3.93 10.63
N GLU A 293 -1.25 -2.70 10.77
CA GLU A 293 -0.80 -1.73 11.78
C GLU A 293 -1.44 -1.92 13.17
N LEU A 294 -2.55 -2.63 13.27
CA LEU A 294 -3.17 -2.90 14.56
C LEU A 294 -2.17 -3.62 15.48
N PRO A 295 -2.01 -3.16 16.73
CA PRO A 295 -1.02 -3.72 17.64
C PRO A 295 -1.30 -5.19 17.97
N ASP A 296 -2.58 -5.52 18.14
CA ASP A 296 -3.04 -6.87 18.45
C ASP A 296 -3.36 -7.64 17.16
N PRO A 297 -2.63 -8.74 16.85
CA PRO A 297 -2.95 -9.59 15.72
C PRO A 297 -4.33 -10.25 15.81
N ASP A 298 -4.90 -10.37 17.01
CA ASP A 298 -6.20 -11.00 17.21
C ASP A 298 -7.37 -10.09 16.81
N GLU A 299 -7.12 -8.80 16.62
CA GLU A 299 -8.10 -7.82 16.13
C GLU A 299 -8.10 -7.67 14.59
N ARG A 300 -7.15 -8.29 13.89
CA ARG A 300 -6.94 -8.15 12.46
C ARG A 300 -7.87 -9.04 11.67
N TYR A 301 -9.06 -8.55 11.33
CA TYR A 301 -10.04 -9.26 10.52
C TYR A 301 -10.38 -8.49 9.25
N ILE A 302 -10.39 -9.19 8.12
CA ILE A 302 -10.77 -8.65 6.83
C ILE A 302 -12.15 -9.18 6.43
N ASP A 303 -13.02 -8.29 5.91
CA ASP A 303 -14.34 -8.69 5.45
C ASP A 303 -14.25 -9.46 4.12
N VAL A 304 -14.83 -10.65 4.07
CA VAL A 304 -14.89 -11.48 2.85
C VAL A 304 -16.30 -11.45 2.28
N VAL A 305 -17.30 -11.65 3.11
CA VAL A 305 -18.72 -11.62 2.71
C VAL A 305 -19.54 -10.86 3.75
N SER A 306 -20.63 -10.22 3.27
CA SER A 306 -21.57 -9.48 4.13
C SER A 306 -22.57 -10.39 4.82
N ASP A 307 -23.06 -11.42 4.10
CA ASP A 307 -24.07 -12.33 4.60
C ASP A 307 -23.43 -13.59 5.20
N ILE A 308 -24.04 -14.14 6.22
CA ILE A 308 -23.57 -15.33 6.93
C ILE A 308 -24.44 -16.52 6.54
N TRP A 309 -23.82 -17.59 6.06
CA TRP A 309 -24.50 -18.84 5.79
C TRP A 309 -24.00 -19.93 6.75
N SER A 310 -24.90 -20.82 7.17
CA SER A 310 -24.54 -21.95 8.05
C SER A 310 -23.52 -22.91 7.40
N SER A 311 -23.45 -22.92 6.06
CA SER A 311 -22.50 -23.71 5.26
C SER A 311 -21.20 -23.01 4.96
N ASP A 312 -20.96 -21.80 5.50
CA ASP A 312 -19.69 -21.08 5.29
C ASP A 312 -18.51 -21.80 5.97
N PRO A 313 -17.30 -21.66 5.43
CA PRO A 313 -16.09 -22.27 5.98
C PRO A 313 -15.80 -21.87 7.43
N LEU A 314 -15.22 -22.80 8.20
CA LEU A 314 -15.06 -22.72 9.66
C LEU A 314 -14.26 -21.51 10.16
N GLN A 315 -13.28 -21.04 9.40
CA GLN A 315 -12.44 -19.87 9.76
C GLN A 315 -13.08 -18.53 9.41
N LEU A 316 -14.20 -18.53 8.65
CA LEU A 316 -14.96 -17.31 8.39
C LEU A 316 -15.87 -16.99 9.59
N ARG A 317 -15.42 -16.08 10.45
CA ARG A 317 -16.19 -15.65 11.61
C ARG A 317 -17.02 -14.41 11.26
N ASN A 318 -18.33 -14.56 11.23
CA ASN A 318 -19.24 -13.47 10.84
C ASN A 318 -18.90 -12.87 9.47
N GLY A 319 -18.57 -13.71 8.48
CA GLY A 319 -18.21 -13.29 7.15
C GLY A 319 -16.81 -12.67 7.02
N ARG A 320 -15.99 -12.71 8.10
CA ARG A 320 -14.64 -12.14 8.15
C ARG A 320 -13.58 -13.23 8.33
N LEU A 321 -12.45 -13.05 7.70
CA LEU A 321 -11.27 -13.90 7.86
C LEU A 321 -10.23 -13.16 8.72
N LYS A 322 -9.67 -13.87 9.71
CA LYS A 322 -8.53 -13.34 10.47
C LYS A 322 -7.31 -13.25 9.56
N LEU A 323 -6.61 -12.12 9.60
CA LEU A 323 -5.35 -11.95 8.88
C LEU A 323 -4.28 -12.83 9.53
N PRO A 324 -3.62 -13.75 8.78
CA PRO A 324 -2.67 -14.67 9.37
C PRO A 324 -1.45 -13.93 9.95
N TYR A 325 -1.13 -14.21 11.20
CA TYR A 325 0.05 -13.65 11.86
C TYR A 325 1.37 -14.18 11.29
N ASN A 326 1.31 -15.33 10.64
CA ASN A 326 2.44 -16.07 10.06
C ASN A 326 2.61 -15.86 8.54
N MET A 327 1.94 -14.85 7.96
CA MET A 327 2.06 -14.51 6.54
C MET A 327 2.78 -13.16 6.35
N TRP A 328 3.77 -13.14 5.47
CA TRP A 328 4.46 -11.93 5.02
C TRP A 328 4.10 -11.62 3.58
N PHE A 329 3.75 -10.37 3.33
CA PHE A 329 3.47 -9.83 2.00
C PHE A 329 4.72 -9.14 1.47
N ILE A 330 5.26 -9.63 0.36
CA ILE A 330 6.46 -9.10 -0.26
C ILE A 330 6.08 -8.57 -1.64
N GLY A 331 6.00 -7.24 -1.77
CA GLY A 331 5.76 -6.61 -3.06
C GLY A 331 7.06 -6.46 -3.84
N THR A 332 7.05 -6.79 -5.13
CA THR A 332 8.13 -6.41 -6.04
C THR A 332 7.72 -5.13 -6.78
N ALA A 333 8.62 -4.18 -6.91
CA ALA A 333 8.38 -2.92 -7.61
C ALA A 333 9.52 -2.62 -8.57
N ASN A 334 9.17 -2.20 -9.77
CA ASN A 334 10.11 -1.68 -10.74
C ASN A 334 10.06 -0.15 -10.71
N ASN A 335 11.22 0.49 -10.87
CA ASN A 335 11.34 1.94 -10.96
C ASN A 335 11.43 2.34 -12.44
N ASP A 336 10.41 1.99 -13.22
CA ASP A 336 10.30 2.35 -14.63
C ASP A 336 9.06 3.25 -14.87
N ASP A 337 9.07 3.98 -15.98
CA ASP A 337 8.04 4.96 -16.33
C ASP A 337 6.66 4.34 -16.61
N SER A 338 6.58 3.02 -16.72
CA SER A 338 5.33 2.30 -16.98
C SER A 338 4.53 1.95 -15.74
N THR A 339 5.07 2.21 -14.54
CA THR A 339 4.49 1.83 -13.26
C THR A 339 4.08 3.05 -12.41
N PHE A 340 3.16 2.84 -11.46
CA PHE A 340 2.76 3.91 -10.55
C PHE A 340 3.79 4.13 -9.46
N ALA A 341 4.00 5.39 -9.07
CA ALA A 341 4.76 5.72 -7.88
C ALA A 341 4.04 5.18 -6.64
N ILE A 342 4.78 4.51 -5.77
CA ILE A 342 4.27 4.02 -4.49
C ILE A 342 4.20 5.20 -3.52
N SER A 343 3.04 5.43 -2.90
CA SER A 343 2.82 6.56 -2.00
C SER A 343 3.55 6.38 -0.66
N ASP A 344 3.82 7.51 0.02
CA ASP A 344 4.41 7.51 1.36
C ASP A 344 3.58 6.73 2.38
N LYS A 345 2.25 6.68 2.21
CA LYS A 345 1.36 5.89 3.06
C LYS A 345 1.71 4.40 3.06
N VAL A 346 2.16 3.87 1.93
CA VAL A 346 2.62 2.48 1.80
C VAL A 346 4.03 2.34 2.35
N TYR A 347 4.94 3.23 1.95
CA TYR A 347 6.34 3.19 2.39
C TYR A 347 6.52 3.35 3.91
N ASP A 348 5.70 4.15 4.57
CA ASP A 348 5.77 4.32 6.03
C ASP A 348 5.42 3.02 6.78
N ARG A 349 4.61 2.15 6.17
CA ARG A 349 4.15 0.88 6.74
C ARG A 349 5.00 -0.33 6.35
N ALA A 350 5.53 -0.32 5.14
CA ALA A 350 6.35 -1.39 4.60
C ALA A 350 7.83 -1.20 4.96
N MET A 351 8.60 -2.28 5.05
CA MET A 351 10.06 -2.22 5.01
C MET A 351 10.52 -2.33 3.57
N VAL A 352 11.55 -1.55 3.21
CA VAL A 352 12.04 -1.46 1.83
C VAL A 352 13.40 -2.10 1.70
N LEU A 353 13.60 -2.85 0.63
CA LEU A 353 14.90 -3.38 0.22
C LEU A 353 15.18 -2.97 -1.22
N ASN A 354 16.28 -2.24 -1.42
CA ASN A 354 16.75 -1.84 -2.73
C ASN A 354 17.74 -2.89 -3.26
N LEU A 355 17.39 -3.54 -4.36
CA LEU A 355 18.25 -4.48 -5.07
C LEU A 355 18.77 -3.83 -6.36
N ASP A 356 19.64 -2.83 -6.21
CA ASP A 356 20.11 -2.01 -7.34
C ASP A 356 21.36 -2.61 -8.01
N ALA A 357 22.13 -3.42 -7.30
CA ALA A 357 23.38 -3.99 -7.80
C ALA A 357 23.33 -5.53 -7.79
N LYS A 358 23.85 -6.13 -8.86
CA LYS A 358 24.09 -7.58 -8.88
C LYS A 358 25.30 -7.92 -8.00
N CYS A 359 25.12 -8.88 -7.11
CA CYS A 359 26.24 -9.44 -6.35
C CYS A 359 27.14 -10.27 -7.28
N GLU A 360 28.44 -10.23 -7.03
CA GLU A 360 29.39 -11.13 -7.69
C GLU A 360 29.14 -12.59 -7.30
N ARG A 361 29.41 -13.48 -8.23
CA ARG A 361 29.28 -14.92 -8.00
C ARG A 361 30.30 -15.37 -6.97
N PHE A 362 29.87 -16.16 -6.02
CA PHE A 362 30.72 -16.80 -5.02
C PHE A 362 30.39 -18.29 -4.89
N THR A 363 31.35 -19.06 -4.43
CA THR A 363 31.14 -20.49 -4.14
C THR A 363 30.52 -20.63 -2.75
N ALA A 364 29.28 -21.14 -2.70
CA ALA A 364 28.59 -21.39 -1.45
C ALA A 364 28.72 -22.87 -1.03
N PRO A 365 28.82 -23.14 0.28
CA PRO A 365 28.74 -24.50 0.80
C PRO A 365 27.33 -25.07 0.56
N LYS A 366 27.25 -26.40 0.45
CA LYS A 366 25.97 -27.11 0.36
C LYS A 366 25.17 -26.86 1.63
N THR A 367 24.09 -26.12 1.52
CA THR A 367 23.23 -25.75 2.64
C THR A 367 21.83 -26.32 2.45
N LYS A 368 21.28 -26.92 3.48
CA LYS A 368 19.92 -27.47 3.50
C LYS A 368 18.92 -26.38 3.83
N ASN A 369 17.70 -26.59 3.41
CA ASN A 369 16.54 -25.86 3.87
C ASN A 369 16.29 -26.03 5.38
N ILE A 370 15.47 -25.19 5.93
CA ILE A 370 15.15 -25.14 7.36
C ILE A 370 13.62 -25.10 7.52
N HIS A 371 13.09 -25.99 8.34
CA HIS A 371 11.69 -25.91 8.72
C HIS A 371 11.53 -25.10 10.00
N MET A 372 11.04 -23.85 9.88
CA MET A 372 10.91 -22.89 10.98
C MET A 372 9.46 -22.39 11.08
N SER A 373 8.90 -22.38 12.29
CA SER A 373 7.59 -21.74 12.52
C SER A 373 7.72 -20.22 12.62
N ALA A 374 6.61 -19.52 12.39
CA ALA A 374 6.54 -18.07 12.59
C ALA A 374 6.80 -17.68 14.06
N GLU A 375 6.40 -18.54 15.00
CA GLU A 375 6.65 -18.34 16.44
C GLU A 375 8.14 -18.44 16.75
N ASN A 376 8.84 -19.47 16.23
CA ASN A 376 10.30 -19.60 16.40
C ASN A 376 11.06 -18.41 15.82
N PHE A 377 10.66 -17.94 14.62
CA PHE A 377 11.25 -16.72 14.05
C PHE A 377 11.03 -15.49 14.94
N ARG A 378 9.82 -15.31 15.48
CA ARG A 378 9.51 -14.21 16.41
C ARG A 378 10.23 -14.33 17.74
N ALA A 379 10.49 -15.54 18.22
CA ALA A 379 11.31 -15.77 19.41
C ALA A 379 12.74 -15.28 19.20
N LEU A 380 13.37 -15.61 18.05
CA LEU A 380 14.70 -15.08 17.69
C LEU A 380 14.73 -13.56 17.63
N VAL A 381 13.69 -12.94 17.07
CA VAL A 381 13.54 -11.47 17.04
C VAL A 381 13.43 -10.91 18.45
N LYS A 382 12.59 -11.51 19.32
CA LYS A 382 12.42 -11.08 20.70
C LYS A 382 13.72 -11.17 21.51
N ASP A 383 14.51 -12.20 21.28
CA ASP A 383 15.81 -12.36 21.94
C ASP A 383 16.81 -11.32 21.44
N ALA A 384 16.84 -11.03 20.14
CA ALA A 384 17.65 -9.93 19.59
C ALA A 384 17.29 -8.57 20.21
N LEU A 385 16.01 -8.29 20.42
CA LEU A 385 15.52 -7.05 21.05
C LEU A 385 15.90 -6.94 22.54
N LYS A 386 16.14 -8.06 23.24
CA LYS A 386 16.62 -8.06 24.63
C LYS A 386 18.13 -7.91 24.70
N GLU A 387 18.85 -8.51 23.74
CA GLU A 387 20.31 -8.57 23.74
C GLU A 387 20.96 -7.25 23.28
N TYR A 388 20.30 -6.56 22.35
CA TYR A 388 20.84 -5.34 21.77
C TYR A 388 19.88 -4.16 21.93
N GLU A 389 20.43 -3.04 22.40
CA GLU A 389 19.76 -1.74 22.38
C GLU A 389 20.59 -0.75 21.56
N ILE A 390 19.90 0.22 20.96
CA ILE A 390 20.58 1.30 20.25
C ILE A 390 21.42 2.08 21.25
N THR A 391 22.69 2.32 20.92
CA THR A 391 23.58 3.07 21.80
C THR A 391 23.07 4.49 22.04
N GLY A 392 23.22 5.00 23.29
CA GLY A 392 22.81 6.36 23.64
C GLY A 392 23.47 7.42 22.76
N ARG A 393 24.67 7.15 22.25
CA ARG A 393 25.36 8.02 21.27
C ARG A 393 24.57 8.12 19.96
N ASN A 394 24.10 7.01 19.41
CA ASN A 394 23.37 6.98 18.16
C ASN A 394 21.93 7.50 18.33
N LEU A 395 21.32 7.32 19.50
CA LEU A 395 20.02 7.98 19.80
C LEU A 395 20.15 9.51 19.75
N LYS A 396 21.17 10.09 20.36
CA LYS A 396 21.43 11.54 20.29
C LYS A 396 21.70 12.03 18.85
N ARG A 397 22.39 11.21 18.04
CA ARG A 397 22.60 11.51 16.61
C ARG A 397 21.29 11.50 15.81
N LEU A 398 20.42 10.54 16.10
CA LEU A 398 19.09 10.48 15.49
C LEU A 398 18.24 11.69 15.86
N GLU A 399 18.25 12.11 17.13
CA GLU A 399 17.55 13.31 17.60
C GLU A 399 18.08 14.58 16.93
N ALA A 400 19.41 14.70 16.78
CA ALA A 400 20.04 15.83 16.11
C ALA A 400 19.68 15.86 14.61
N LEU A 401 19.69 14.69 13.95
CA LEU A 401 19.29 14.57 12.54
C LEU A 401 17.81 14.87 12.33
N ASP A 402 16.93 14.39 13.22
CA ASP A 402 15.49 14.68 13.15
C ASP A 402 15.23 16.18 13.26
N LYS A 403 15.86 16.85 14.24
CA LYS A 403 15.75 18.29 14.38
C LYS A 403 16.23 19.04 13.13
N TYR A 404 17.38 18.66 12.59
CA TYR A 404 17.91 19.27 11.36
C TYR A 404 16.92 19.11 10.18
N LEU A 405 16.33 17.92 10.01
CA LEU A 405 15.39 17.64 8.92
C LEU A 405 14.06 18.39 9.12
N ILE A 406 13.60 18.58 10.36
CA ILE A 406 12.43 19.41 10.65
C ILE A 406 12.70 20.87 10.25
N ASP A 407 13.82 21.42 10.70
CA ASP A 407 14.17 22.84 10.52
C ASP A 407 14.39 23.20 9.04
N HIS A 408 14.98 22.29 8.26
CA HIS A 408 15.37 22.57 6.86
C HIS A 408 14.44 21.95 5.82
N PHE A 409 13.81 20.81 6.08
CA PHE A 409 13.04 20.06 5.08
C PHE A 409 11.58 19.81 5.48
N HIS A 410 11.17 20.19 6.70
CA HIS A 410 9.84 19.89 7.25
C HIS A 410 9.51 18.38 7.27
N ILE A 411 10.52 17.55 7.45
CA ILE A 411 10.43 16.10 7.55
C ILE A 411 10.78 15.70 8.98
N THR A 412 9.98 14.81 9.56
CA THR A 412 10.25 14.24 10.90
C THR A 412 10.22 12.72 10.84
N PHE A 413 10.93 12.06 11.75
CA PHE A 413 10.91 10.61 11.88
C PHE A 413 9.55 10.09 12.36
N GLY A 414 8.89 10.82 13.24
CA GLY A 414 7.63 10.38 13.84
C GLY A 414 7.76 9.11 14.69
N ASN A 415 6.72 8.83 15.48
CA ASN A 415 6.74 7.69 16.43
C ASN A 415 6.82 6.32 15.71
N ARG A 416 6.18 6.19 14.53
CA ARG A 416 6.18 4.94 13.76
C ARG A 416 7.59 4.59 13.29
N ILE A 417 8.27 5.52 12.67
CA ILE A 417 9.63 5.31 12.14
C ILE A 417 10.59 5.05 13.29
N MET A 418 10.51 5.78 14.40
CA MET A 418 11.32 5.52 15.58
C MET A 418 11.07 4.13 16.18
N LYS A 419 9.82 3.65 16.20
CA LYS A 419 9.51 2.27 16.59
C LYS A 419 10.15 1.26 15.64
N GLN A 420 10.07 1.48 14.32
CA GLN A 420 10.72 0.61 13.34
C GLN A 420 12.24 0.60 13.50
N ILE A 421 12.88 1.76 13.70
CA ILE A 421 14.32 1.87 13.95
C ILE A 421 14.72 1.05 15.19
N ARG A 422 13.98 1.19 16.30
CA ARG A 422 14.24 0.45 17.55
C ARG A 422 14.07 -1.06 17.42
N GLN A 423 13.30 -1.54 16.46
CA GLN A 423 13.15 -2.97 16.17
C GLN A 423 14.17 -3.46 15.12
N TYR A 424 14.44 -2.65 14.10
CA TYR A 424 15.31 -3.01 12.98
C TYR A 424 16.76 -3.19 13.39
N ILE A 425 17.31 -2.22 14.14
CA ILE A 425 18.74 -2.19 14.47
C ILE A 425 19.18 -3.40 15.29
N PRO A 426 18.52 -3.77 16.41
CA PRO A 426 18.90 -4.96 17.18
C PRO A 426 18.88 -6.23 16.34
N VAL A 427 17.87 -6.42 15.50
CA VAL A 427 17.78 -7.59 14.63
C VAL A 427 18.91 -7.62 13.59
N TYR A 428 19.20 -6.47 12.97
CA TYR A 428 20.27 -6.36 11.99
C TYR A 428 21.67 -6.68 12.61
N VAL A 429 21.89 -6.23 13.84
CA VAL A 429 23.10 -6.55 14.60
C VAL A 429 23.16 -8.04 14.93
N SER A 430 22.06 -8.63 15.39
CA SER A 430 21.96 -10.09 15.64
C SER A 430 22.13 -10.93 14.38
N CYS A 431 21.82 -10.38 13.20
CA CYS A 431 22.13 -10.99 11.90
C CYS A 431 23.62 -10.91 11.54
N GLY A 432 24.46 -10.31 12.40
CA GLY A 432 25.91 -10.19 12.23
C GLY A 432 26.34 -8.90 11.50
N GLY A 433 25.48 -7.90 11.42
CA GLY A 433 25.82 -6.56 10.95
C GLY A 433 26.25 -5.63 12.08
N THR A 434 26.52 -4.37 11.77
CA THR A 434 26.83 -3.33 12.74
C THR A 434 25.66 -2.37 12.93
N GLU A 435 25.62 -1.69 14.07
CA GLU A 435 24.59 -0.68 14.36
C GLU A 435 24.60 0.46 13.33
N LEU A 436 25.80 0.85 12.87
CA LEU A 436 25.93 1.93 11.90
C LEU A 436 25.46 1.53 10.49
N GLU A 437 25.76 0.30 10.05
CA GLU A 437 25.20 -0.26 8.81
C GLU A 437 23.67 -0.30 8.84
N ALA A 438 23.11 -0.74 9.98
CA ALA A 438 21.65 -0.77 10.16
C ALA A 438 21.01 0.62 10.11
N LEU A 439 21.67 1.62 10.73
CA LEU A 439 21.24 3.02 10.69
C LEU A 439 21.28 3.57 9.27
N ASP A 440 22.39 3.36 8.56
CA ASP A 440 22.53 3.82 7.18
C ASP A 440 21.45 3.22 6.27
N ASP A 441 21.22 1.92 6.41
CA ASP A 441 20.20 1.22 5.63
C ASP A 441 18.78 1.77 5.88
N ILE A 442 18.36 1.85 7.14
CA ILE A 442 16.98 2.26 7.45
C ILE A 442 16.76 3.75 7.21
N LEU A 443 17.74 4.62 7.50
CA LEU A 443 17.64 6.05 7.27
C LEU A 443 17.58 6.39 5.78
N SER A 444 18.40 5.75 4.96
CA SER A 444 18.38 5.95 3.51
C SER A 444 17.01 5.64 2.91
N LYS A 445 16.36 4.56 3.36
CA LYS A 445 15.10 4.05 2.82
C LYS A 445 13.85 4.70 3.40
N LYS A 446 13.90 5.14 4.65
CA LYS A 446 12.72 5.69 5.35
C LYS A 446 12.71 7.21 5.43
N ILE A 447 13.88 7.83 5.49
CA ILE A 447 14.02 9.26 5.74
C ILE A 447 14.53 9.99 4.51
N ILE A 448 15.72 9.64 4.02
CA ILE A 448 16.32 10.34 2.87
C ILE A 448 15.44 10.23 1.63
N ARG A 449 14.79 9.09 1.42
CA ARG A 449 13.82 8.91 0.33
C ARG A 449 12.69 9.97 0.34
N LYS A 450 12.23 10.44 1.51
CA LYS A 450 11.18 11.47 1.59
C LYS A 450 11.58 12.80 0.97
N LEU A 451 12.88 13.03 0.82
CA LEU A 451 13.39 14.23 0.14
C LEU A 451 13.09 14.22 -1.37
N GLU A 452 12.88 13.05 -1.98
CA GLU A 452 12.55 12.91 -3.41
C GLU A 452 11.27 13.68 -3.81
N THR A 453 10.39 13.96 -2.85
CA THR A 453 9.14 14.72 -3.07
C THR A 453 9.30 16.23 -2.91
N GLN A 454 10.47 16.70 -2.49
CA GLN A 454 10.76 18.11 -2.26
C GLN A 454 11.06 18.85 -3.56
N ASN A 455 10.99 20.18 -3.50
CA ASN A 455 11.28 21.02 -4.68
C ASN A 455 12.75 20.83 -5.13
N PRO A 456 13.01 20.45 -6.41
CA PRO A 456 14.35 20.20 -6.92
C PRO A 456 15.30 21.40 -6.77
N VAL A 457 14.81 22.63 -7.01
CA VAL A 457 15.64 23.85 -6.90
C VAL A 457 16.15 24.05 -5.47
N TYR A 458 15.30 23.76 -4.47
CA TYR A 458 15.67 23.81 -3.07
C TYR A 458 16.70 22.70 -2.73
N LEU A 459 16.46 21.49 -3.19
CA LEU A 459 17.30 20.33 -2.93
C LEU A 459 18.74 20.51 -3.43
N ARG A 460 18.95 21.21 -4.56
CA ARG A 460 20.28 21.40 -5.16
C ARG A 460 21.33 21.96 -4.19
N ASN A 461 20.94 22.88 -3.33
CA ASN A 461 21.84 23.51 -2.34
C ASN A 461 21.73 22.82 -0.97
N ALA A 462 20.51 22.58 -0.50
CA ALA A 462 20.24 22.01 0.83
C ALA A 462 20.77 20.57 0.98
N SER A 463 20.84 19.79 -0.11
CA SER A 463 21.39 18.43 -0.07
C SER A 463 22.90 18.39 0.19
N LYS A 464 23.65 19.39 -0.28
CA LYS A 464 25.09 19.50 0.00
C LYS A 464 25.36 19.73 1.49
N GLU A 465 24.55 20.62 2.10
CA GLU A 465 24.62 20.89 3.53
C GLU A 465 24.21 19.68 4.35
N LEU A 466 23.14 18.98 3.96
CA LEU A 466 22.70 17.74 4.61
C LEU A 466 23.79 16.66 4.53
N ARG A 467 24.47 16.51 3.39
CA ARG A 467 25.59 15.55 3.25
C ARG A 467 26.73 15.87 4.20
N SER A 468 27.12 17.14 4.30
CA SER A 468 28.14 17.60 5.24
C SER A 468 27.73 17.33 6.70
N TYR A 469 26.47 17.60 7.03
CA TYR A 469 25.92 17.37 8.36
C TYR A 469 25.87 15.87 8.74
N ILE A 470 25.51 14.98 7.81
CA ILE A 470 25.55 13.54 8.05
C ILE A 470 26.99 13.07 8.30
N ASN A 471 27.97 13.58 7.55
CA ASN A 471 29.38 13.26 7.79
C ASN A 471 29.88 13.78 9.15
N GLU A 472 29.45 14.95 9.58
CA GLU A 472 29.74 15.47 10.91
C GLU A 472 29.15 14.58 12.02
N LEU A 473 27.89 14.18 11.90
CA LEU A 473 27.20 13.37 12.89
C LEU A 473 27.76 11.95 13.02
N PHE A 474 27.96 11.27 11.89
CA PHE A 474 28.25 9.83 11.87
C PHE A 474 29.71 9.49 11.54
N GLY A 475 30.46 10.44 11.01
CA GLY A 475 31.83 10.30 10.54
C GLY A 475 31.90 10.29 9.01
N GLU A 476 33.01 10.73 8.47
CA GLU A 476 33.23 10.88 7.03
C GLU A 476 33.06 9.53 6.32
N ASP A 477 32.22 9.50 5.27
CA ASP A 477 31.89 8.36 4.42
C ASP A 477 31.38 7.10 5.16
N ARG A 478 30.93 7.24 6.40
CA ARG A 478 30.44 6.10 7.21
C ARG A 478 28.98 5.74 6.97
N MET A 479 28.25 6.55 6.20
CA MET A 479 26.83 6.37 5.84
C MET A 479 26.68 6.31 4.31
N PRO A 480 27.30 5.33 3.62
CA PRO A 480 27.38 5.31 2.16
C PRO A 480 26.03 5.23 1.46
N LEU A 481 25.01 4.58 2.05
CA LEU A 481 23.67 4.48 1.46
C LEU A 481 22.92 5.82 1.54
N CYS A 482 22.98 6.50 2.69
CA CYS A 482 22.42 7.83 2.86
C CYS A 482 23.11 8.85 1.94
N LEU A 483 24.45 8.87 1.95
CA LEU A 483 25.24 9.77 1.12
C LEU A 483 25.00 9.53 -0.37
N GLY A 484 24.91 8.27 -0.79
CA GLY A 484 24.57 7.88 -2.16
C GLY A 484 23.15 8.30 -2.57
N ALA A 485 22.18 8.18 -1.67
CA ALA A 485 20.82 8.64 -1.93
C ALA A 485 20.77 10.17 -2.08
N ILE A 486 21.41 10.91 -1.18
CA ILE A 486 21.50 12.39 -1.25
C ILE A 486 22.20 12.83 -2.55
N ARG A 487 23.28 12.15 -2.95
CA ARG A 487 23.96 12.46 -4.20
C ARG A 487 23.08 12.26 -5.43
N ARG A 488 22.23 11.24 -5.44
CA ARG A 488 21.22 11.06 -6.51
C ARG A 488 20.23 12.22 -6.56
N LEU A 489 19.79 12.72 -5.39
CA LEU A 489 18.93 13.92 -5.32
C LEU A 489 19.62 15.16 -5.90
N GLU A 490 20.91 15.35 -5.61
CA GLU A 490 21.70 16.46 -6.16
C GLU A 490 21.80 16.42 -7.71
N LEU A 491 21.89 15.21 -8.29
CA LEU A 491 22.01 15.02 -9.73
C LEU A 491 20.66 15.17 -10.47
N ASN A 492 19.56 14.85 -9.80
CA ASN A 492 18.20 14.90 -10.36
C ASN A 492 17.52 16.27 -10.12
N ALA A 493 18.10 17.14 -9.30
CA ALA A 493 17.64 18.49 -8.99
C ALA A 493 18.36 19.53 -9.88
#